data_10e5bc3c11552f56196b45f56731fed2
#
_entry.id   10e5bc3c11552f56196b45f56731fed2
#
_cell.length_a   1.000
_cell.length_b   1.000
_cell.length_c   1.000
_cell.angle_alpha   90.00
_cell.angle_beta   90.00
_cell.angle_gamma   90.00
#
_symmetry.space_group_name_H-M   'P 1'
#
loop_
_entity.id
_entity.type
_entity.pdbx_description
1 polymer ?
#
loop_
_entity_poly.entity_id
_entity_poly.type
_entity_poly.pdbx_seq_one_letter_code
_entity_poly.pdbx_strand_id
1 'polypeptide(L)'
;MIETFLTSALALIVALLIDAWWGEPRRWHPLVGFGALANAIEARLNKNSPSDKNTKPSKQLGRIARGALAWCGLVIPLVLVAMILQAIAHALPAWLSVLIQALIVYLALGRQSLVEHARAIAVALRAEDLPHARHALSRLVTRDTAQLDSTAISAGAVESVLENGSDAVIATIFWFVVAGLPGVVLHRTANTLDAMWGYRTERFNEFGRVAARIDDVLNFIPARLTSFAYALAGATASALHCWRTQARAWSSPNAGPVMAAGAGALQLQLGGAAIYHGRIEQRPQLGCKHPPQPHDIERALRLLDHALLIVVGLLLIGTGIAAWFF
;
A
#
# COMPACT_ATOMS: atom_id res chain seq x y z
N MET A 1 -26.91 -10.09 11.58
CA MET A 1 -26.11 -9.18 10.73
C MET A 1 -25.73 -7.87 11.44
N ILE A 2 -26.65 -7.15 12.08
CA ILE A 2 -26.35 -5.89 12.78
C ILE A 2 -25.28 -6.08 13.87
N GLU A 3 -25.37 -7.11 14.68
CA GLU A 3 -24.37 -7.38 15.73
C GLU A 3 -22.97 -7.64 15.17
N THR A 4 -22.87 -8.42 14.11
CA THR A 4 -21.61 -8.67 13.42
C THR A 4 -21.02 -7.40 12.83
N PHE A 5 -21.86 -6.54 12.24
CA PHE A 5 -21.45 -5.24 11.74
C PHE A 5 -20.90 -4.35 12.86
N LEU A 6 -21.62 -4.21 13.97
CA LEU A 6 -21.19 -3.39 15.11
C LEU A 6 -19.86 -3.90 15.70
N THR A 7 -19.70 -5.22 15.81
CA THR A 7 -18.48 -5.84 16.29
C THR A 7 -17.29 -5.52 15.37
N SER A 8 -17.46 -5.64 14.04
CA SER A 8 -16.39 -5.34 13.08
C SER A 8 -16.09 -3.83 13.02
N ALA A 9 -17.11 -2.98 13.10
CA ALA A 9 -16.91 -1.52 13.14
C ALA A 9 -16.12 -1.10 14.39
N LEU A 10 -16.46 -1.66 15.56
CA LEU A 10 -15.72 -1.41 16.80
C LEU A 10 -14.29 -1.96 16.72
N ALA A 11 -14.09 -3.15 16.15
CA ALA A 11 -12.77 -3.72 15.96
C ALA A 11 -11.88 -2.84 15.07
N LEU A 12 -12.43 -2.26 14.00
CA LEU A 12 -11.71 -1.32 13.15
C LEU A 12 -11.30 -0.06 13.92
N ILE A 13 -12.20 0.53 14.68
CA ILE A 13 -11.90 1.72 15.50
C ILE A 13 -10.80 1.39 16.52
N VAL A 14 -10.91 0.27 17.23
CA VAL A 14 -9.89 -0.17 18.20
C VAL A 14 -8.54 -0.40 17.50
N ALA A 15 -8.52 -1.04 16.34
CA ALA A 15 -7.27 -1.26 15.58
C ALA A 15 -6.60 0.06 15.18
N LEU A 16 -7.37 1.05 14.70
CA LEU A 16 -6.87 2.37 14.35
C LEU A 16 -6.31 3.12 15.58
N LEU A 17 -6.96 3.01 16.73
CA LEU A 17 -6.48 3.60 17.99
C LEU A 17 -5.18 2.93 18.46
N ILE A 18 -5.10 1.60 18.38
CA ILE A 18 -3.88 0.85 18.72
C ILE A 18 -2.74 1.27 17.80
N ASP A 19 -2.95 1.31 16.47
CA ASP A 19 -1.94 1.77 15.51
C ASP A 19 -1.46 3.19 15.82
N ALA A 20 -2.38 4.11 16.11
CA ALA A 20 -2.04 5.49 16.41
C ALA A 20 -1.22 5.68 17.70
N TRP A 21 -1.45 4.84 18.72
CA TRP A 21 -0.81 4.98 20.04
C TRP A 21 0.46 4.14 20.20
N TRP A 22 0.47 2.91 19.70
CA TRP A 22 1.60 1.98 19.88
C TRP A 22 2.50 1.90 18.64
N GLY A 23 2.00 2.33 17.48
CA GLY A 23 2.74 2.21 16.22
C GLY A 23 2.93 0.75 15.81
N GLU A 24 3.85 0.52 14.88
CA GLU A 24 4.15 -0.81 14.37
C GLU A 24 5.06 -1.58 15.33
N PRO A 25 4.79 -2.87 15.62
CA PRO A 25 5.68 -3.70 16.46
C PRO A 25 7.07 -3.80 15.83
N ARG A 26 8.10 -3.29 16.53
CA ARG A 26 9.50 -3.28 16.05
C ARG A 26 10.16 -4.65 16.02
N ARG A 27 9.63 -5.61 16.77
CA ARG A 27 10.13 -6.99 16.85
C ARG A 27 8.99 -7.98 16.61
N TRP A 28 9.31 -9.08 15.94
CA TRP A 28 8.34 -10.18 15.70
C TRP A 28 7.12 -9.78 14.84
N HIS A 29 7.28 -8.78 13.94
CA HIS A 29 6.19 -8.42 13.05
C HIS A 29 5.87 -9.57 12.08
N PRO A 30 4.60 -10.03 11.99
CA PRO A 30 4.24 -11.20 11.16
C PRO A 30 4.63 -11.06 9.69
N LEU A 31 4.51 -9.85 9.11
CA LEU A 31 4.89 -9.59 7.72
C LEU A 31 6.40 -9.71 7.48
N VAL A 32 7.24 -9.46 8.48
CA VAL A 32 8.70 -9.67 8.37
C VAL A 32 8.99 -11.17 8.28
N GLY A 33 8.34 -11.98 9.13
CA GLY A 33 8.43 -13.44 9.07
C GLY A 33 7.91 -13.99 7.74
N PHE A 34 6.79 -13.47 7.26
CA PHE A 34 6.24 -13.81 5.94
C PHE A 34 7.21 -13.46 4.82
N GLY A 35 7.81 -12.27 4.83
CA GLY A 35 8.82 -11.86 3.85
C GLY A 35 10.06 -12.75 3.85
N ALA A 36 10.54 -13.16 5.02
CA ALA A 36 11.65 -14.12 5.13
C ALA A 36 11.29 -15.48 4.50
N LEU A 37 10.08 -15.99 4.75
CA LEU A 37 9.58 -17.22 4.14
C LEU A 37 9.43 -17.07 2.61
N ALA A 38 8.91 -15.93 2.14
CA ALA A 38 8.78 -15.62 0.71
C ALA A 38 10.15 -15.62 0.01
N ASN A 39 11.17 -15.01 0.61
CA ASN A 39 12.54 -15.04 0.10
C ASN A 39 13.11 -16.47 0.05
N ALA A 40 12.87 -17.29 1.07
CA ALA A 40 13.34 -18.67 1.11
C ALA A 40 12.69 -19.54 0.01
N ILE A 41 11.41 -19.36 -0.24
CA ILE A 41 10.67 -20.06 -1.30
C ILE A 41 11.14 -19.58 -2.68
N GLU A 42 11.27 -18.27 -2.87
CA GLU A 42 11.77 -17.69 -4.11
C GLU A 42 13.16 -18.22 -4.46
N ALA A 43 14.09 -18.21 -3.51
CA ALA A 43 15.45 -18.73 -3.70
C ALA A 43 15.49 -20.21 -4.13
N ARG A 44 14.49 -21.02 -3.75
CA ARG A 44 14.38 -22.42 -4.16
C ARG A 44 13.75 -22.60 -5.55
N LEU A 45 12.73 -21.82 -5.89
CA LEU A 45 11.92 -22.00 -7.08
C LEU A 45 12.40 -21.17 -8.28
N ASN A 46 13.12 -20.07 -8.03
CA ASN A 46 13.60 -19.12 -9.04
C ASN A 46 15.10 -19.26 -9.33
N LYS A 47 15.67 -20.47 -9.16
CA LYS A 47 17.12 -20.77 -9.15
C LYS A 47 17.87 -20.50 -10.47
N ASN A 48 17.23 -20.29 -11.61
CA ASN A 48 17.89 -20.22 -12.92
C ASN A 48 17.43 -18.99 -13.71
N SER A 49 17.64 -17.80 -13.16
CA SER A 49 17.36 -16.58 -13.90
C SER A 49 18.66 -15.82 -14.20
N PRO A 50 19.02 -15.64 -15.49
CA PRO A 50 18.64 -14.38 -16.13
C PRO A 50 17.54 -14.61 -17.16
N SER A 51 16.59 -13.66 -17.23
CA SER A 51 15.63 -13.58 -18.32
C SER A 51 16.39 -13.12 -19.58
N ASP A 52 16.87 -14.07 -20.35
CA ASP A 52 17.36 -13.77 -21.68
C ASP A 52 16.14 -13.38 -22.55
N LYS A 53 16.20 -12.25 -23.25
CA LYS A 53 15.16 -11.81 -24.19
C LYS A 53 14.85 -12.88 -25.26
N ASN A 54 15.77 -13.84 -25.48
CA ASN A 54 15.65 -14.98 -26.36
C ASN A 54 15.15 -16.27 -25.68
N THR A 55 14.66 -16.19 -24.44
CA THR A 55 14.19 -17.39 -23.73
C THR A 55 12.93 -17.96 -24.42
N LYS A 56 12.94 -19.27 -24.72
CA LYS A 56 11.81 -19.98 -25.35
C LYS A 56 10.52 -19.75 -24.54
N PRO A 57 9.36 -19.54 -25.18
CA PRO A 57 8.05 -19.31 -24.51
C PRO A 57 7.71 -20.35 -23.45
N SER A 58 8.07 -21.63 -23.66
CA SER A 58 7.85 -22.71 -22.70
C SER A 58 8.58 -22.53 -21.38
N LYS A 59 9.82 -21.97 -21.42
CA LYS A 59 10.60 -21.68 -20.19
C LYS A 59 10.05 -20.46 -19.45
N GLN A 60 9.51 -19.47 -20.18
CA GLN A 60 8.82 -18.32 -19.57
C GLN A 60 7.57 -18.77 -18.84
N LEU A 61 6.72 -19.60 -19.49
CA LEU A 61 5.51 -20.16 -18.87
C LEU A 61 5.86 -20.98 -17.62
N GLY A 62 6.91 -21.78 -17.66
CA GLY A 62 7.39 -22.55 -16.50
C GLY A 62 7.81 -21.67 -15.32
N ARG A 63 8.39 -20.47 -15.56
CA ARG A 63 8.73 -19.51 -14.49
C ARG A 63 7.49 -18.83 -13.92
N ILE A 64 6.56 -18.44 -14.77
CA ILE A 64 5.26 -17.87 -14.33
C ILE A 64 4.51 -18.90 -13.48
N ALA A 65 4.44 -20.16 -13.90
CA ALA A 65 3.79 -21.22 -13.15
C ALA A 65 4.43 -21.46 -11.77
N ARG A 66 5.77 -21.45 -11.68
CA ARG A 66 6.48 -21.56 -10.39
C ARG A 66 6.21 -20.38 -9.48
N GLY A 67 6.15 -19.15 -10.03
CA GLY A 67 5.74 -17.96 -9.29
C GLY A 67 4.30 -18.05 -8.78
N ALA A 68 3.37 -18.53 -9.62
CA ALA A 68 1.99 -18.77 -9.23
C ALA A 68 1.87 -19.82 -8.10
N LEU A 69 2.60 -20.93 -8.22
CA LEU A 69 2.63 -21.98 -7.18
C LEU A 69 3.22 -21.45 -5.86
N ALA A 70 4.29 -20.65 -5.93
CA ALA A 70 4.87 -20.01 -4.76
C ALA A 70 3.87 -19.05 -4.10
N TRP A 71 3.18 -18.23 -4.89
CA TRP A 71 2.15 -17.33 -4.39
C TRP A 71 1.01 -18.10 -3.72
N CYS A 72 0.45 -19.10 -4.40
CA CYS A 72 -0.63 -19.93 -3.85
C CYS A 72 -0.19 -20.66 -2.56
N GLY A 73 1.00 -21.24 -2.54
CA GLY A 73 1.53 -21.95 -1.38
C GLY A 73 1.77 -21.05 -0.16
N LEU A 74 2.06 -19.75 -0.38
CA LEU A 74 2.24 -18.77 0.69
C LEU A 74 0.93 -18.16 1.16
N VAL A 75 0.06 -17.76 0.25
CA VAL A 75 -1.13 -16.96 0.56
C VAL A 75 -2.32 -17.81 0.96
N ILE A 76 -2.61 -18.90 0.24
CA ILE A 76 -3.81 -19.71 0.49
C ILE A 76 -3.84 -20.27 1.92
N PRO A 77 -2.77 -20.87 2.46
CA PRO A 77 -2.79 -21.37 3.85
C PRO A 77 -3.09 -20.27 4.87
N LEU A 78 -2.54 -19.07 4.70
CA LEU A 78 -2.77 -17.97 5.61
C LEU A 78 -4.21 -17.45 5.54
N VAL A 79 -4.78 -17.40 4.33
CA VAL A 79 -6.20 -17.03 4.14
C VAL A 79 -7.11 -18.07 4.78
N LEU A 80 -6.82 -19.37 4.65
CA LEU A 80 -7.58 -20.43 5.32
C LEU A 80 -7.50 -20.32 6.84
N VAL A 81 -6.32 -20.03 7.40
CA VAL A 81 -6.17 -19.75 8.84
C VAL A 81 -6.99 -18.52 9.24
N ALA A 82 -6.98 -17.46 8.44
CA ALA A 82 -7.78 -16.26 8.70
C ALA A 82 -9.30 -16.56 8.67
N MET A 83 -9.76 -17.43 7.76
CA MET A 83 -11.17 -17.91 7.74
C MET A 83 -11.54 -18.66 9.01
N ILE A 84 -10.67 -19.55 9.50
CA ILE A 84 -10.88 -20.28 10.76
C ILE A 84 -10.91 -19.29 11.94
N LEU A 85 -9.98 -18.34 11.98
CA LEU A 85 -9.95 -17.33 13.04
C LEU A 85 -11.19 -16.44 13.02
N GLN A 86 -11.68 -16.09 11.85
CA GLN A 86 -12.94 -15.36 11.67
C GLN A 86 -14.14 -16.16 12.22
N ALA A 87 -14.24 -17.45 11.87
CA ALA A 87 -15.29 -18.33 12.37
C ALA A 87 -15.25 -18.48 13.89
N ILE A 88 -14.05 -18.64 14.47
CA ILE A 88 -13.85 -18.66 15.91
C ILE A 88 -14.27 -17.32 16.53
N ALA A 89 -13.83 -16.19 15.98
CA ALA A 89 -14.19 -14.88 16.47
C ALA A 89 -15.71 -14.66 16.51
N HIS A 90 -16.43 -15.14 15.50
CA HIS A 90 -17.90 -15.02 15.45
C HIS A 90 -18.61 -15.95 16.46
N ALA A 91 -17.98 -17.03 16.90
CA ALA A 91 -18.54 -17.93 17.90
C ALA A 91 -18.25 -17.48 19.35
N LEU A 92 -17.39 -16.48 19.53
CA LEU A 92 -17.00 -15.97 20.84
C LEU A 92 -17.86 -14.75 21.27
N PRO A 93 -17.88 -14.41 22.58
CA PRO A 93 -18.51 -13.18 23.05
C PRO A 93 -18.00 -11.95 22.29
N ALA A 94 -18.88 -10.98 22.05
CA ALA A 94 -18.62 -9.80 21.20
C ALA A 94 -17.29 -9.06 21.56
N TRP A 95 -17.00 -8.89 22.86
CA TRP A 95 -15.79 -8.20 23.31
C TRP A 95 -14.49 -8.95 22.89
N LEU A 96 -14.50 -10.29 22.94
CA LEU A 96 -13.35 -11.11 22.53
C LEU A 96 -13.21 -11.15 21.00
N SER A 97 -14.34 -11.20 20.29
CA SER A 97 -14.39 -11.05 18.84
C SER A 97 -13.78 -9.72 18.39
N VAL A 98 -14.14 -8.61 19.06
CA VAL A 98 -13.55 -7.29 18.80
C VAL A 98 -12.04 -7.31 18.99
N LEU A 99 -11.54 -7.88 20.09
CA LEU A 99 -10.11 -7.90 20.37
C LEU A 99 -9.31 -8.72 19.33
N ILE A 100 -9.81 -9.89 18.95
CA ILE A 100 -9.15 -10.75 17.95
C ILE A 100 -9.10 -10.03 16.58
N GLN A 101 -10.23 -9.50 16.13
CA GLN A 101 -10.29 -8.79 14.86
C GLN A 101 -9.42 -7.53 14.89
N ALA A 102 -9.51 -6.73 15.94
CA ALA A 102 -8.73 -5.51 16.10
C ALA A 102 -7.22 -5.79 16.08
N LEU A 103 -6.76 -6.84 16.76
CA LEU A 103 -5.35 -7.23 16.77
C LEU A 103 -4.85 -7.58 15.36
N ILE A 104 -5.61 -8.38 14.61
CA ILE A 104 -5.20 -8.80 13.26
C ILE A 104 -5.20 -7.61 12.29
N VAL A 105 -6.23 -6.75 12.36
CA VAL A 105 -6.29 -5.52 11.56
C VAL A 105 -5.14 -4.57 11.91
N TYR A 106 -4.87 -4.35 13.19
CA TYR A 106 -3.74 -3.55 13.67
C TYR A 106 -2.40 -4.03 13.12
N LEU A 107 -2.13 -5.34 13.18
CA LEU A 107 -0.90 -5.93 12.64
C LEU A 107 -0.82 -5.84 11.10
N ALA A 108 -1.93 -5.60 10.43
CA ALA A 108 -1.97 -5.40 8.99
C ALA A 108 -1.90 -3.91 8.57
N LEU A 109 -2.23 -2.98 9.46
CA LEU A 109 -2.15 -1.54 9.19
C LEU A 109 -0.68 -1.08 9.17
N GLY A 110 -0.37 -0.16 8.26
CA GLY A 110 0.95 0.45 8.15
C GLY A 110 0.93 1.98 8.30
N ARG A 111 -0.15 2.55 8.87
CA ARG A 111 -0.32 4.01 8.91
C ARG A 111 0.71 4.69 9.79
N GLN A 112 0.86 4.26 11.04
CA GLN A 112 1.79 4.92 11.97
C GLN A 112 3.23 4.77 11.53
N SER A 113 3.63 3.62 11.01
CA SER A 113 4.95 3.39 10.41
C SER A 113 5.22 4.36 9.25
N LEU A 114 4.24 4.54 8.35
CA LEU A 114 4.33 5.50 7.25
C LEU A 114 4.50 6.94 7.76
N VAL A 115 3.71 7.33 8.77
CA VAL A 115 3.79 8.66 9.41
C VAL A 115 5.17 8.89 10.03
N GLU A 116 5.70 7.93 10.78
CA GLU A 116 7.02 8.04 11.42
C GLU A 116 8.15 8.20 10.40
N HIS A 117 8.15 7.40 9.33
CA HIS A 117 9.15 7.48 8.28
C HIS A 117 9.06 8.79 7.49
N ALA A 118 7.85 9.23 7.12
CA ALA A 118 7.67 10.49 6.41
C ALA A 118 8.06 11.69 7.27
N ARG A 119 7.72 11.70 8.56
CA ARG A 119 8.12 12.77 9.49
C ARG A 119 9.61 12.81 9.73
N ALA A 120 10.29 11.66 9.80
CA ALA A 120 11.75 11.63 9.92
C ALA A 120 12.43 12.37 8.75
N ILE A 121 11.91 12.20 7.52
CA ILE A 121 12.38 12.94 6.33
C ILE A 121 12.11 14.44 6.50
N ALA A 122 10.89 14.81 6.88
CA ALA A 122 10.51 16.22 7.05
C ALA A 122 11.34 16.93 8.13
N VAL A 123 11.68 16.25 9.22
CA VAL A 123 12.54 16.77 10.28
C VAL A 123 13.96 16.99 9.77
N ALA A 124 14.55 16.01 9.09
CA ALA A 124 15.89 16.11 8.53
C ALA A 124 16.00 17.25 7.49
N LEU A 125 15.00 17.40 6.63
CA LEU A 125 14.96 18.49 5.64
C LEU A 125 14.82 19.88 6.29
N ARG A 126 14.04 20.01 7.36
CA ARG A 126 13.94 21.29 8.12
C ARG A 126 15.23 21.66 8.83
N ALA A 127 16.01 20.66 9.21
CA ALA A 127 17.34 20.86 9.80
C ALA A 127 18.44 21.05 8.74
N GLU A 128 18.09 21.10 7.45
CA GLU A 128 19.02 21.18 6.31
C GLU A 128 20.03 20.00 6.25
N ASP A 129 19.73 18.89 6.95
CA ASP A 129 20.55 17.68 6.97
C ASP A 129 20.17 16.76 5.79
N LEU A 130 20.68 17.08 4.60
CA LEU A 130 20.42 16.30 3.39
C LEU A 130 20.93 14.85 3.47
N PRO A 131 22.12 14.54 4.03
CA PRO A 131 22.55 13.16 4.21
C PRO A 131 21.55 12.31 5.00
N HIS A 132 21.06 12.82 6.14
CA HIS A 132 20.06 12.13 6.94
C HIS A 132 18.72 12.01 6.22
N ALA A 133 18.26 13.07 5.53
CA ALA A 133 17.02 13.04 4.74
C ALA A 133 17.07 12.00 3.61
N ARG A 134 18.19 11.89 2.89
CA ARG A 134 18.42 10.86 1.86
C ARG A 134 18.37 9.45 2.44
N HIS A 135 19.03 9.24 3.58
CA HIS A 135 18.99 7.94 4.27
C HIS A 135 17.59 7.59 4.77
N ALA A 136 16.84 8.55 5.33
CA ALA A 136 15.47 8.34 5.75
C ALA A 136 14.56 8.00 4.56
N LEU A 137 14.68 8.71 3.42
CA LEU A 137 13.92 8.43 2.22
C LEU A 137 14.23 7.05 1.63
N SER A 138 15.49 6.58 1.66
CA SER A 138 15.87 5.25 1.12
C SER A 138 15.16 4.08 1.82
N ARG A 139 14.54 4.30 2.96
CA ARG A 139 13.69 3.31 3.64
C ARG A 139 12.26 3.24 3.11
N LEU A 140 11.82 4.27 2.37
CA LEU A 140 10.47 4.36 1.82
C LEU A 140 10.43 4.12 0.30
N VAL A 141 11.53 4.35 -0.40
CA VAL A 141 11.57 4.26 -1.87
C VAL A 141 12.67 3.34 -2.35
N THR A 142 12.48 2.74 -3.51
CA THR A 142 13.46 1.83 -4.15
C THR A 142 14.40 2.54 -5.13
N ARG A 143 14.17 3.84 -5.39
CA ARG A 143 15.04 4.65 -6.24
C ARG A 143 16.31 5.07 -5.51
N ASP A 144 17.34 5.40 -6.28
CA ASP A 144 18.59 5.96 -5.77
C ASP A 144 18.35 7.31 -5.10
N THR A 145 18.73 7.44 -3.81
CA THR A 145 18.53 8.67 -3.04
C THR A 145 19.80 9.48 -2.83
N ALA A 146 20.97 8.92 -3.16
CA ALA A 146 22.28 9.46 -2.77
C ALA A 146 22.57 10.88 -3.29
N GLN A 147 21.98 11.27 -4.43
CA GLN A 147 22.23 12.56 -5.09
C GLN A 147 21.00 13.49 -5.10
N LEU A 148 19.90 13.12 -4.41
CA LEU A 148 18.66 13.90 -4.44
C LEU A 148 18.84 15.21 -3.67
N ASP A 149 18.32 16.29 -4.22
CA ASP A 149 18.17 17.57 -3.54
C ASP A 149 16.92 17.59 -2.63
N SER A 150 16.72 18.66 -1.89
CA SER A 150 15.60 18.83 -0.95
C SER A 150 14.24 18.68 -1.65
N THR A 151 14.09 19.19 -2.85
CA THR A 151 12.85 19.13 -3.65
C THR A 151 12.56 17.71 -4.09
N ALA A 152 13.55 16.99 -4.62
CA ALA A 152 13.42 15.62 -5.07
C ALA A 152 13.17 14.64 -3.88
N ILE A 153 13.78 14.91 -2.72
CA ILE A 153 13.50 14.17 -1.47
C ILE A 153 12.06 14.41 -1.03
N SER A 154 11.60 15.67 -1.03
CA SER A 154 10.22 16.02 -0.67
C SER A 154 9.22 15.37 -1.61
N ALA A 155 9.49 15.38 -2.93
CA ALA A 155 8.67 14.71 -3.92
C ALA A 155 8.57 13.20 -3.65
N GLY A 156 9.70 12.55 -3.38
CA GLY A 156 9.72 11.13 -3.03
C GLY A 156 8.96 10.77 -1.78
N ALA A 157 9.05 11.60 -0.76
CA ALA A 157 8.31 11.40 0.48
C ALA A 157 6.80 11.58 0.26
N VAL A 158 6.38 12.62 -0.46
CA VAL A 158 4.96 12.86 -0.80
C VAL A 158 4.41 11.72 -1.67
N GLU A 159 5.12 11.30 -2.73
CA GLU A 159 4.77 10.15 -3.56
C GLU A 159 4.53 8.90 -2.70
N SER A 160 5.47 8.58 -1.79
CA SER A 160 5.37 7.44 -0.89
C SER A 160 4.17 7.53 0.06
N VAL A 161 3.89 8.71 0.61
CA VAL A 161 2.72 8.91 1.50
C VAL A 161 1.42 8.66 0.75
N LEU A 162 1.29 9.18 -0.47
CA LEU A 162 0.07 9.01 -1.26
C LEU A 162 -0.14 7.56 -1.67
N GLU A 163 0.88 6.89 -2.20
CA GLU A 163 0.82 5.51 -2.71
C GLU A 163 0.66 4.50 -1.57
N ASN A 164 1.57 4.50 -0.58
CA ASN A 164 1.46 3.57 0.56
C ASN A 164 0.26 3.87 1.47
N GLY A 165 -0.20 5.13 1.53
CA GLY A 165 -1.46 5.49 2.18
C GLY A 165 -2.67 4.80 1.56
N SER A 166 -2.68 4.65 0.23
CA SER A 166 -3.67 3.83 -0.47
C SER A 166 -3.50 2.35 -0.15
N ASP A 167 -2.31 1.81 -0.36
CA ASP A 167 -2.07 0.37 -0.38
C ASP A 167 -1.99 -0.23 1.04
N ALA A 168 -1.25 0.39 1.95
CA ALA A 168 -1.03 -0.16 3.29
C ALA A 168 -2.10 0.26 4.31
N VAL A 169 -2.91 1.28 4.02
CA VAL A 169 -3.92 1.79 4.96
C VAL A 169 -5.33 1.62 4.41
N ILE A 170 -5.70 2.37 3.37
CA ILE A 170 -7.09 2.41 2.88
C ILE A 170 -7.51 1.06 2.30
N ALA A 171 -6.66 0.42 1.50
CA ALA A 171 -6.98 -0.89 0.92
C ALA A 171 -7.08 -1.98 1.99
N THR A 172 -6.25 -1.95 3.04
CA THR A 172 -6.36 -2.86 4.19
C THR A 172 -7.72 -2.73 4.89
N ILE A 173 -8.17 -1.49 5.13
CA ILE A 173 -9.47 -1.21 5.75
C ILE A 173 -10.61 -1.63 4.84
N PHE A 174 -10.53 -1.33 3.55
CA PHE A 174 -11.52 -1.75 2.55
C PHE A 174 -11.72 -3.27 2.58
N TRP A 175 -10.64 -4.04 2.53
CA TRP A 175 -10.72 -5.50 2.53
C TRP A 175 -11.18 -6.08 3.86
N PHE A 176 -10.90 -5.41 4.98
CA PHE A 176 -11.50 -5.78 6.27
C PHE A 176 -13.02 -5.62 6.26
N VAL A 177 -13.52 -4.49 5.77
CA VAL A 177 -14.96 -4.20 5.72
C VAL A 177 -15.69 -5.13 4.75
N VAL A 178 -15.09 -5.45 3.60
CA VAL A 178 -15.72 -6.27 2.54
C VAL A 178 -15.65 -7.76 2.83
N ALA A 179 -14.52 -8.24 3.35
CA ALA A 179 -14.26 -9.68 3.47
C ALA A 179 -13.65 -10.10 4.83
N GLY A 180 -13.69 -9.22 5.83
CA GLY A 180 -13.21 -9.52 7.18
C GLY A 180 -11.73 -9.84 7.24
N LEU A 181 -11.35 -10.70 8.20
CA LEU A 181 -9.97 -11.14 8.41
C LEU A 181 -9.35 -11.83 7.17
N PRO A 182 -10.07 -12.72 6.46
CA PRO A 182 -9.55 -13.31 5.23
C PRO A 182 -9.19 -12.27 4.17
N GLY A 183 -10.00 -11.23 4.02
CA GLY A 183 -9.75 -10.13 3.10
C GLY A 183 -8.49 -9.35 3.46
N VAL A 184 -8.31 -9.03 4.73
CA VAL A 184 -7.10 -8.35 5.24
C VAL A 184 -5.85 -9.18 4.96
N VAL A 185 -5.88 -10.46 5.30
CA VAL A 185 -4.72 -11.36 5.14
C VAL A 185 -4.39 -11.55 3.66
N LEU A 186 -5.41 -11.79 2.82
CA LEU A 186 -5.24 -11.88 1.37
C LEU A 186 -4.57 -10.64 0.80
N HIS A 187 -5.13 -9.47 1.07
CA HIS A 187 -4.63 -8.21 0.56
C HIS A 187 -3.19 -7.94 1.03
N ARG A 188 -2.92 -8.03 2.34
CA ARG A 188 -1.60 -7.69 2.87
C ARG A 188 -0.50 -8.64 2.44
N THR A 189 -0.80 -9.93 2.33
CA THR A 189 0.17 -10.92 1.82
C THR A 189 0.40 -10.74 0.32
N ALA A 190 -0.64 -10.49 -0.48
CA ALA A 190 -0.50 -10.20 -1.91
C ALA A 190 0.32 -8.93 -2.15
N ASN A 191 0.02 -7.84 -1.44
CA ASN A 191 0.74 -6.57 -1.53
C ASN A 191 2.23 -6.72 -1.10
N THR A 192 2.50 -7.51 -0.05
CA THR A 192 3.88 -7.82 0.35
C THR A 192 4.63 -8.60 -0.72
N LEU A 193 3.98 -9.59 -1.37
CA LEU A 193 4.61 -10.35 -2.45
C LEU A 193 4.82 -9.50 -3.71
N ASP A 194 3.93 -8.57 -4.03
CA ASP A 194 4.15 -7.61 -5.10
C ASP A 194 5.35 -6.70 -4.78
N ALA A 195 5.42 -6.13 -3.60
CA ALA A 195 6.54 -5.31 -3.16
C ALA A 195 7.89 -6.06 -3.21
N MET A 196 7.89 -7.40 -3.07
CA MET A 196 9.10 -8.23 -3.13
C MET A 196 9.40 -8.76 -4.53
N TRP A 197 8.39 -9.11 -5.31
CA TRP A 197 8.54 -9.85 -6.57
C TRP A 197 8.00 -9.11 -7.80
N GLY A 198 7.22 -8.04 -7.64
CA GLY A 198 6.53 -7.32 -8.71
C GLY A 198 7.45 -6.52 -9.65
N TYR A 199 8.75 -6.43 -9.35
CA TYR A 199 9.70 -5.67 -10.15
C TYR A 199 9.91 -6.27 -11.54
N ARG A 200 9.99 -5.41 -12.56
CA ARG A 200 10.29 -5.80 -13.95
C ARG A 200 11.79 -5.97 -14.19
N THR A 201 12.48 -6.62 -13.24
CA THR A 201 13.88 -7.00 -13.37
C THR A 201 14.01 -8.36 -14.07
N GLU A 202 15.22 -8.70 -14.57
CA GLU A 202 15.49 -10.02 -15.15
C GLU A 202 15.15 -11.17 -14.20
N ARG A 203 15.30 -10.96 -12.90
CA ARG A 203 15.01 -11.96 -11.86
C ARG A 203 13.51 -12.18 -11.69
N PHE A 204 12.69 -11.15 -11.71
CA PHE A 204 11.29 -11.19 -11.26
C PHE A 204 10.26 -11.03 -12.37
N ASN A 205 10.65 -10.58 -13.58
CA ASN A 205 9.71 -10.24 -14.64
C ASN A 205 8.69 -11.36 -14.98
N GLU A 206 9.11 -12.64 -14.95
CA GLU A 206 8.21 -13.77 -15.14
C GLU A 206 7.73 -14.35 -13.80
N PHE A 207 8.62 -14.54 -12.84
CA PHE A 207 8.28 -15.16 -11.55
C PHE A 207 7.28 -14.32 -10.75
N GLY A 208 7.49 -13.00 -10.67
CA GLY A 208 6.63 -12.08 -9.93
C GLY A 208 5.37 -11.65 -10.66
N ARG A 209 5.19 -12.02 -11.94
CA ARG A 209 4.07 -11.55 -12.78
C ARG A 209 2.69 -11.83 -12.17
N VAL A 210 2.51 -12.99 -11.55
CA VAL A 210 1.22 -13.35 -10.93
C VAL A 210 0.98 -12.54 -9.67
N ALA A 211 2.01 -12.33 -8.83
CA ALA A 211 1.92 -11.49 -7.64
C ALA A 211 1.51 -10.05 -8.02
N ALA A 212 2.19 -9.43 -8.99
CA ALA A 212 1.88 -8.09 -9.47
C ALA A 212 0.44 -7.97 -10.02
N ARG A 213 -0.02 -8.97 -10.79
CA ARG A 213 -1.37 -8.93 -11.36
C ARG A 213 -2.47 -9.10 -10.32
N ILE A 214 -2.25 -9.96 -9.33
CA ILE A 214 -3.23 -10.15 -8.24
C ILE A 214 -3.31 -8.89 -7.38
N ASP A 215 -2.17 -8.29 -7.05
CA ASP A 215 -2.12 -7.03 -6.33
C ASP A 215 -2.82 -5.91 -7.11
N ASP A 216 -2.56 -5.79 -8.40
CA ASP A 216 -3.26 -4.84 -9.28
C ASP A 216 -4.79 -4.99 -9.22
N VAL A 217 -5.30 -6.24 -9.19
CA VAL A 217 -6.74 -6.53 -9.10
C VAL A 217 -7.28 -6.19 -7.71
N LEU A 218 -6.59 -6.58 -6.65
CA LEU A 218 -7.02 -6.34 -5.27
C LEU A 218 -7.04 -4.84 -4.94
N ASN A 219 -6.10 -4.06 -5.48
CA ASN A 219 -6.03 -2.62 -5.27
C ASN A 219 -6.91 -1.80 -6.23
N PHE A 220 -7.57 -2.43 -7.20
CA PHE A 220 -8.31 -1.69 -8.23
C PHE A 220 -9.42 -0.80 -7.65
N ILE A 221 -10.29 -1.33 -6.82
CA ILE A 221 -11.38 -0.57 -6.16
C ILE A 221 -10.83 0.34 -5.06
N PRO A 222 -9.98 -0.13 -4.12
CA PRO A 222 -9.38 0.71 -3.09
C PRO A 222 -8.67 1.95 -3.65
N ALA A 223 -7.91 1.83 -4.72
CA ALA A 223 -7.20 2.94 -5.34
C ALA A 223 -8.16 4.03 -5.88
N ARG A 224 -9.31 3.65 -6.46
CA ARG A 224 -10.33 4.62 -6.91
C ARG A 224 -11.03 5.29 -5.74
N LEU A 225 -11.33 4.52 -4.69
CA LEU A 225 -11.88 5.04 -3.45
C LEU A 225 -10.92 6.06 -2.79
N THR A 226 -9.63 5.70 -2.72
CA THR A 226 -8.57 6.61 -2.23
C THR A 226 -8.46 7.87 -3.08
N SER A 227 -8.44 7.74 -4.40
CA SER A 227 -8.36 8.87 -5.33
C SER A 227 -9.55 9.83 -5.15
N PHE A 228 -10.75 9.28 -4.97
CA PHE A 228 -11.95 10.06 -4.70
C PHE A 228 -11.89 10.75 -3.34
N ALA A 229 -11.43 10.05 -2.31
CA ALA A 229 -11.27 10.60 -0.96
C ALA A 229 -10.21 11.73 -0.94
N TYR A 230 -9.08 11.57 -1.65
CA TYR A 230 -8.10 12.64 -1.82
C TYR A 230 -8.71 13.87 -2.52
N ALA A 231 -9.53 13.64 -3.56
CA ALA A 231 -10.20 14.75 -4.24
C ALA A 231 -11.16 15.49 -3.32
N LEU A 232 -11.91 14.80 -2.47
CA LEU A 232 -12.81 15.43 -1.49
C LEU A 232 -12.07 16.14 -0.34
N ALA A 233 -10.92 15.60 0.06
CA ALA A 233 -10.13 16.13 1.18
C ALA A 233 -9.24 17.32 0.80
N GLY A 234 -9.03 17.59 -0.49
CA GLY A 234 -8.13 18.65 -1.00
C GLY A 234 -8.76 19.55 -2.04
N ALA A 235 -7.96 20.03 -3.01
CA ALA A 235 -8.42 20.86 -4.12
C ALA A 235 -9.18 20.00 -5.16
N THR A 236 -10.47 19.77 -4.93
CA THR A 236 -11.33 18.82 -5.66
C THR A 236 -11.25 18.97 -7.18
N ALA A 237 -11.42 20.18 -7.71
CA ALA A 237 -11.39 20.41 -9.16
C ALA A 237 -10.05 20.03 -9.79
N SER A 238 -8.94 20.40 -9.14
CA SER A 238 -7.58 20.08 -9.56
C SER A 238 -7.30 18.58 -9.47
N ALA A 239 -7.70 17.94 -8.37
CA ALA A 239 -7.55 16.50 -8.15
C ALA A 239 -8.27 15.68 -9.24
N LEU A 240 -9.55 16.00 -9.51
CA LEU A 240 -10.33 15.32 -10.53
C LEU A 240 -9.80 15.58 -11.96
N HIS A 241 -9.31 16.78 -12.24
CA HIS A 241 -8.68 17.09 -13.51
C HIS A 241 -7.41 16.25 -13.72
N CYS A 242 -6.48 16.29 -12.76
CA CYS A 242 -5.24 15.50 -12.82
C CYS A 242 -5.52 14.00 -12.93
N TRP A 243 -6.43 13.46 -12.13
CA TRP A 243 -6.83 12.06 -12.21
C TRP A 243 -7.33 11.67 -13.61
N ARG A 244 -8.25 12.44 -14.20
CA ARG A 244 -8.83 12.12 -15.50
C ARG A 244 -7.84 12.21 -16.65
N THR A 245 -6.90 13.15 -16.59
CA THR A 245 -6.00 13.45 -17.71
C THR A 245 -4.65 12.77 -17.62
N GLN A 246 -4.14 12.48 -16.42
CA GLN A 246 -2.74 12.07 -16.21
C GLN A 246 -2.60 10.62 -15.74
N ALA A 247 -3.59 10.07 -15.02
CA ALA A 247 -3.46 8.76 -14.36
C ALA A 247 -3.09 7.61 -15.32
N ARG A 248 -3.59 7.63 -16.57
CA ARG A 248 -3.35 6.58 -17.56
C ARG A 248 -1.91 6.53 -18.09
N ALA A 249 -1.17 7.62 -17.94
CA ALA A 249 0.22 7.67 -18.37
C ALA A 249 1.16 6.92 -17.40
N TRP A 250 0.72 6.66 -16.17
CA TRP A 250 1.50 5.94 -15.16
C TRP A 250 1.51 4.45 -15.40
N SER A 251 2.63 3.77 -15.06
CA SER A 251 2.83 2.34 -15.34
C SER A 251 1.92 1.40 -14.54
N SER A 252 1.53 1.80 -13.31
CA SER A 252 0.59 1.06 -12.46
C SER A 252 -0.84 1.57 -12.67
N PRO A 253 -1.82 0.68 -12.87
CA PRO A 253 -3.21 1.06 -13.03
C PRO A 253 -3.84 1.62 -11.75
N ASN A 254 -3.18 1.45 -10.59
CA ASN A 254 -3.64 1.85 -9.28
C ASN A 254 -2.88 3.06 -8.74
N ALA A 255 -1.55 3.05 -8.78
CA ALA A 255 -0.73 4.18 -8.35
C ALA A 255 -1.00 5.44 -9.20
N GLY A 256 -1.23 5.29 -10.51
CA GLY A 256 -1.55 6.42 -11.39
C GLY A 256 -2.75 7.25 -10.92
N PRO A 257 -3.94 6.67 -10.72
CA PRO A 257 -5.09 7.36 -10.14
C PRO A 257 -4.82 8.01 -8.79
N VAL A 258 -4.24 7.26 -7.85
CA VAL A 258 -3.97 7.71 -6.48
C VAL A 258 -3.01 8.89 -6.47
N MET A 259 -1.88 8.78 -7.17
CA MET A 259 -0.86 9.82 -7.20
C MET A 259 -1.30 11.06 -7.98
N ALA A 260 -2.00 10.89 -9.11
CA ALA A 260 -2.52 12.02 -9.87
C ALA A 260 -3.58 12.79 -9.08
N ALA A 261 -4.51 12.08 -8.42
CA ALA A 261 -5.53 12.71 -7.58
C ALA A 261 -4.91 13.41 -6.36
N GLY A 262 -3.99 12.73 -5.65
CA GLY A 262 -3.32 13.27 -4.48
C GLY A 262 -2.44 14.49 -4.81
N ALA A 263 -1.66 14.41 -5.88
CA ALA A 263 -0.85 15.53 -6.38
C ALA A 263 -1.74 16.73 -6.75
N GLY A 264 -2.83 16.49 -7.46
CA GLY A 264 -3.82 17.52 -7.80
C GLY A 264 -4.51 18.11 -6.56
N ALA A 265 -4.86 17.27 -5.57
CA ALA A 265 -5.47 17.69 -4.30
C ALA A 265 -4.56 18.62 -3.49
N LEU A 266 -3.27 18.32 -3.47
CA LEU A 266 -2.23 19.14 -2.83
C LEU A 266 -1.76 20.31 -3.69
N GLN A 267 -2.11 20.33 -4.99
CA GLN A 267 -1.63 21.29 -5.99
C GLN A 267 -0.10 21.23 -6.18
N LEU A 268 0.46 20.05 -6.15
CA LEU A 268 1.88 19.78 -6.30
C LEU A 268 2.19 19.13 -7.64
N GLN A 269 3.42 19.27 -8.10
CA GLN A 269 3.95 18.56 -9.27
C GLN A 269 4.81 17.39 -8.81
N LEU A 270 4.41 16.16 -9.15
CA LEU A 270 5.10 14.92 -8.82
C LEU A 270 5.54 14.17 -10.09
N GLY A 271 6.23 13.05 -9.94
CA GLY A 271 6.75 12.27 -11.07
C GLY A 271 8.05 12.86 -11.62
N GLY A 272 8.23 12.79 -12.95
CA GLY A 272 9.45 13.20 -13.62
C GLY A 272 10.59 12.18 -13.52
N ALA A 273 11.80 12.57 -13.91
CA ALA A 273 12.95 11.69 -13.94
C ALA A 273 13.32 11.16 -12.54
N ALA A 274 13.64 9.88 -12.47
CA ALA A 274 14.17 9.24 -11.26
C ALA A 274 15.28 8.26 -11.63
N ILE A 275 16.22 8.00 -10.71
CA ILE A 275 17.32 7.08 -10.92
C ILE A 275 16.99 5.76 -10.20
N TYR A 276 16.98 4.65 -10.95
CA TYR A 276 16.84 3.31 -10.44
C TYR A 276 18.03 2.46 -10.88
N HIS A 277 18.76 1.90 -9.92
CA HIS A 277 19.93 1.07 -10.20
C HIS A 277 20.95 1.74 -11.15
N GLY A 278 21.20 3.04 -10.96
CA GLY A 278 22.10 3.84 -11.77
C GLY A 278 21.58 4.20 -13.18
N ARG A 279 20.30 3.93 -13.50
CA ARG A 279 19.68 4.28 -14.78
C ARG A 279 18.59 5.34 -14.58
N ILE A 280 18.58 6.35 -15.43
CA ILE A 280 17.54 7.37 -15.44
C ILE A 280 16.28 6.79 -16.09
N GLU A 281 15.18 6.77 -15.34
CA GLU A 281 13.86 6.42 -15.83
C GLU A 281 13.00 7.69 -15.93
N GLN A 282 12.46 7.95 -17.12
CA GLN A 282 11.55 9.06 -17.36
C GLN A 282 10.15 8.63 -16.98
N ARG A 283 9.66 9.14 -15.85
CA ARG A 283 8.29 8.91 -15.40
C ARG A 283 7.39 10.08 -15.86
N PRO A 284 6.09 9.83 -16.12
CA PRO A 284 5.14 10.88 -16.41
C PRO A 284 5.10 11.91 -15.28
N GLN A 285 4.85 13.17 -15.62
CA GLN A 285 4.54 14.19 -14.63
C GLN A 285 3.08 14.04 -14.19
N LEU A 286 2.84 14.21 -12.89
CA LEU A 286 1.53 14.14 -12.26
C LEU A 286 1.28 15.40 -11.44
N GLY A 287 -0.01 15.78 -11.33
CA GLY A 287 -0.40 16.96 -10.57
C GLY A 287 -0.22 18.26 -11.33
N CYS A 288 0.01 19.35 -10.60
CA CYS A 288 0.03 20.70 -11.19
C CYS A 288 0.73 21.69 -10.24
N LYS A 289 0.97 22.91 -10.77
CA LYS A 289 1.51 24.09 -10.12
C LYS A 289 3.01 24.00 -9.79
N HIS A 290 3.41 23.65 -8.59
CA HIS A 290 4.80 23.80 -8.15
C HIS A 290 5.37 22.49 -7.59
N PRO A 291 6.72 22.33 -7.63
CA PRO A 291 7.38 21.20 -7.03
C PRO A 291 7.21 21.19 -5.50
N PRO A 292 7.23 19.98 -4.87
CA PRO A 292 7.09 19.83 -3.42
C PRO A 292 8.22 20.47 -2.63
N GLN A 293 7.87 20.96 -1.45
CA GLN A 293 8.78 21.49 -0.44
C GLN A 293 8.68 20.65 0.85
N PRO A 294 9.62 20.78 1.81
CA PRO A 294 9.63 19.98 3.04
C PRO A 294 8.33 20.02 3.85
N HIS A 295 7.60 21.15 3.85
CA HIS A 295 6.33 21.27 4.55
C HIS A 295 5.18 20.51 3.87
N ASP A 296 5.32 20.14 2.60
CA ASP A 296 4.29 19.41 1.85
C ASP A 296 4.18 17.95 2.28
N ILE A 297 5.23 17.40 2.92
CA ILE A 297 5.17 16.07 3.53
C ILE A 297 4.08 16.02 4.61
N GLU A 298 4.03 17.03 5.49
CA GLU A 298 2.97 17.11 6.50
C GLU A 298 1.59 17.40 5.89
N ARG A 299 1.53 18.11 4.76
CA ARG A 299 0.27 18.31 4.03
C ARG A 299 -0.23 16.99 3.42
N ALA A 300 0.67 16.17 2.88
CA ALA A 300 0.33 14.85 2.36
C ALA A 300 -0.17 13.90 3.47
N LEU A 301 0.47 13.91 4.65
CA LEU A 301 0.00 13.15 5.81
C LEU A 301 -1.40 13.59 6.27
N ARG A 302 -1.66 14.90 6.35
CA ARG A 302 -3.01 15.41 6.66
C ARG A 302 -4.03 15.04 5.59
N LEU A 303 -3.66 15.08 4.32
CA LEU A 303 -4.55 14.65 3.23
C LEU A 303 -4.92 13.17 3.38
N LEU A 304 -3.95 12.32 3.71
CA LEU A 304 -4.19 10.90 4.00
C LEU A 304 -5.14 10.72 5.20
N ASP A 305 -4.93 11.46 6.29
CA ASP A 305 -5.78 11.37 7.48
C ASP A 305 -7.23 11.77 7.19
N HIS A 306 -7.45 12.86 6.46
CA HIS A 306 -8.79 13.26 6.04
C HIS A 306 -9.43 12.25 5.09
N ALA A 307 -8.66 11.73 4.14
CA ALA A 307 -9.15 10.69 3.23
C ALA A 307 -9.50 9.40 3.99
N LEU A 308 -8.71 9.01 4.98
CA LEU A 308 -9.00 7.88 5.85
C LEU A 308 -10.34 8.05 6.57
N LEU A 309 -10.59 9.22 7.16
CA LEU A 309 -11.87 9.51 7.83
C LEU A 309 -13.05 9.44 6.86
N ILE A 310 -12.91 9.99 5.66
CA ILE A 310 -13.93 9.92 4.60
C ILE A 310 -14.21 8.46 4.22
N VAL A 311 -13.17 7.67 3.96
CA VAL A 311 -13.33 6.27 3.53
C VAL A 311 -13.94 5.42 4.64
N VAL A 312 -13.46 5.54 5.88
CA VAL A 312 -14.03 4.81 7.02
C VAL A 312 -15.49 5.18 7.19
N GLY A 313 -15.82 6.47 7.14
CA GLY A 313 -17.21 6.95 7.21
C GLY A 313 -18.09 6.35 6.11
N LEU A 314 -17.65 6.40 4.85
CA LEU A 314 -18.39 5.84 3.71
C LEU A 314 -18.59 4.32 3.82
N LEU A 315 -17.56 3.60 4.21
CA LEU A 315 -17.63 2.14 4.36
C LEU A 315 -18.54 1.74 5.51
N LEU A 316 -18.46 2.41 6.67
CA LEU A 316 -19.31 2.13 7.81
C LEU A 316 -20.79 2.50 7.55
N ILE A 317 -21.06 3.61 6.87
CA ILE A 317 -22.42 3.98 6.48
C ILE A 317 -22.98 2.95 5.48
N GLY A 318 -22.21 2.61 4.43
CA GLY A 318 -22.66 1.67 3.41
C GLY A 318 -22.95 0.28 3.97
N THR A 319 -22.06 -0.26 4.81
CA THR A 319 -22.27 -1.56 5.45
C THR A 319 -23.35 -1.52 6.54
N GLY A 320 -23.50 -0.40 7.27
CA GLY A 320 -24.59 -0.20 8.23
C GLY A 320 -25.96 -0.20 7.56
N ILE A 321 -26.08 0.48 6.43
CA ILE A 321 -27.30 0.46 5.60
C ILE A 321 -27.57 -0.98 5.11
N ALA A 322 -26.56 -1.68 4.56
CA ALA A 322 -26.72 -3.05 4.12
C ALA A 322 -27.17 -3.97 5.28
N ALA A 323 -26.57 -3.85 6.46
CA ALA A 323 -26.94 -4.64 7.63
C ALA A 323 -28.35 -4.36 8.16
N TRP A 324 -28.89 -3.17 7.87
CA TRP A 324 -30.26 -2.80 8.26
C TRP A 324 -31.33 -3.40 7.33
N PHE A 325 -31.01 -3.49 6.02
CA PHE A 325 -31.98 -3.98 5.00
C PHE A 325 -31.96 -5.50 4.79
N PHE A 326 -30.90 -6.18 5.19
CA PHE A 326 -30.70 -7.61 5.05
C PHE A 326 -30.40 -8.28 6.40
#